data_26abdb8ef3d979d4b8ae6f8ebb4a4ace
#
_entry.id   26abdb8ef3d979d4b8ae6f8ebb4a4ace
#
_cell.length_a   1.000
_cell.length_b   1.000
_cell.length_c   1.000
_cell.angle_alpha   90.00
_cell.angle_beta   90.00
_cell.angle_gamma   90.00
#
_symmetry.space_group_name_H-M   'P 1'
#
loop_
_entity.id
_entity.type
_entity.pdbx_description
1 polymer ?
#
loop_
_entity_poly.entity_id
_entity_poly.type
_entity_poly.pdbx_seq_one_letter_code
_entity_poly.pdbx_strand_id
1 'polypeptide(L)'
;MSSSNPAANTSPDRLLSETGILVADGGMGTSLFALGMPPGACPELLNVECPEMVIEAHSGFLDAGCDIVLTNTFGANRRRLALHGLQDRVAELNMAAAALLRRLAGRLGRPVVVAGSVGPTGDLLAPLGPLEHGAAVDVFAEQIDALVRGGVDVVWIETMSSREELEAAYEAALLFQTPVVATMSFDTHGRTMMGFRPEQLAAWSRAQAVLPAGQLRRGSR
;
A
#
# COMPACT_ATOMS: atom_id res chain seq x y z
N MET A 1 -30.27 20.36 1.71
CA MET A 1 -29.46 19.40 0.94
C MET A 1 -28.01 19.75 1.20
N SER A 2 -27.38 18.99 2.12
CA SER A 2 -25.96 19.20 2.48
C SER A 2 -25.10 18.73 1.31
N SER A 3 -24.41 19.61 0.64
CA SER A 3 -23.41 19.28 -0.36
C SER A 3 -22.22 18.64 0.37
N SER A 4 -22.21 17.31 0.46
CA SER A 4 -21.03 16.58 0.87
C SER A 4 -19.92 16.88 -0.14
N ASN A 5 -18.86 17.53 0.33
CA ASN A 5 -17.66 17.77 -0.47
C ASN A 5 -17.06 16.40 -0.87
N PRO A 6 -17.04 16.01 -2.15
CA PRO A 6 -16.56 14.69 -2.58
C PRO A 6 -15.04 14.49 -2.42
N ALA A 7 -14.34 15.53 -1.98
CA ALA A 7 -12.90 15.50 -1.71
C ALA A 7 -12.55 15.23 -0.23
N ALA A 8 -13.55 14.99 0.63
CA ALA A 8 -13.30 14.66 2.04
C ALA A 8 -12.71 13.24 2.14
N ASN A 9 -11.74 13.07 3.04
CA ASN A 9 -11.17 11.76 3.36
C ASN A 9 -12.28 10.76 3.72
N THR A 10 -12.22 9.57 3.12
CA THR A 10 -13.20 8.50 3.35
C THR A 10 -12.68 7.62 4.49
N SER A 11 -13.41 7.59 5.62
CA SER A 11 -13.06 6.68 6.72
C SER A 11 -13.36 5.23 6.33
N PRO A 12 -12.36 4.34 6.30
CA PRO A 12 -12.56 2.92 5.99
C PRO A 12 -13.48 2.24 7.03
N ASP A 13 -13.35 2.56 8.31
CA ASP A 13 -14.19 1.99 9.38
C ASP A 13 -15.65 2.38 9.20
N ARG A 14 -15.92 3.63 8.87
CA ARG A 14 -17.28 4.09 8.60
C ARG A 14 -17.87 3.36 7.40
N LEU A 15 -17.14 3.30 6.29
CA LEU A 15 -17.62 2.63 5.08
C LEU A 15 -17.86 1.13 5.34
N LEU A 16 -16.97 0.47 6.08
CA LEU A 16 -17.13 -0.93 6.48
C LEU A 16 -18.38 -1.13 7.35
N SER A 17 -18.64 -0.21 8.28
CA SER A 17 -19.84 -0.30 9.14
C SER A 17 -21.14 -0.12 8.37
N GLU A 18 -21.13 0.67 7.29
CA GLU A 18 -22.28 0.93 6.44
C GLU A 18 -22.55 -0.22 5.44
N THR A 19 -21.50 -0.85 4.91
CA THR A 19 -21.60 -1.86 3.83
C THR A 19 -21.41 -3.30 4.30
N GLY A 20 -20.75 -3.51 5.44
CA GLY A 20 -20.43 -4.82 6.00
C GLY A 20 -19.20 -5.49 5.36
N ILE A 21 -18.87 -5.18 4.12
CA ILE A 21 -17.72 -5.71 3.37
C ILE A 21 -17.16 -4.59 2.50
N LEU A 22 -15.82 -4.50 2.41
CA LEU A 22 -15.13 -3.65 1.46
C LEU A 22 -14.30 -4.51 0.51
N VAL A 23 -14.38 -4.20 -0.78
CA VAL A 23 -13.62 -4.87 -1.84
C VAL A 23 -12.44 -3.98 -2.22
N ALA A 24 -11.23 -4.51 -2.05
CA ALA A 24 -10.02 -3.84 -2.51
C ALA A 24 -9.75 -4.14 -4.00
N ASP A 25 -8.95 -3.29 -4.62
CA ASP A 25 -8.47 -3.49 -5.99
C ASP A 25 -7.55 -4.72 -6.13
N GLY A 26 -7.00 -4.92 -7.32
CA GLY A 26 -6.18 -6.08 -7.69
C GLY A 26 -4.72 -5.73 -7.97
N GLY A 27 -4.06 -6.59 -8.74
CA GLY A 27 -2.64 -6.48 -9.02
C GLY A 27 -2.30 -5.32 -9.97
N MET A 28 -1.83 -4.20 -9.41
CA MET A 28 -1.40 -3.03 -10.20
C MET A 28 -0.30 -3.38 -11.20
N GLY A 29 0.75 -4.09 -10.78
CA GLY A 29 1.87 -4.44 -11.66
C GLY A 29 1.43 -5.25 -12.88
N THR A 30 0.55 -6.23 -12.71
CA THR A 30 0.02 -7.04 -13.82
C THR A 30 -0.86 -6.22 -14.77
N SER A 31 -1.62 -5.26 -14.23
CA SER A 31 -2.42 -4.33 -15.04
C SER A 31 -1.54 -3.42 -15.88
N LEU A 32 -0.47 -2.86 -15.30
CA LEU A 32 0.50 -2.03 -16.02
C LEU A 32 1.24 -2.81 -17.11
N PHE A 33 1.60 -4.08 -16.86
CA PHE A 33 2.17 -4.95 -17.90
C PHE A 33 1.19 -5.19 -19.06
N ALA A 34 -0.08 -5.42 -18.75
CA ALA A 34 -1.11 -5.58 -19.79
C ALA A 34 -1.31 -4.31 -20.62
N LEU A 35 -1.06 -3.14 -20.04
CA LEU A 35 -1.09 -1.84 -20.73
C LEU A 35 0.22 -1.49 -21.45
N GLY A 36 1.23 -2.36 -21.42
CA GLY A 36 2.46 -2.20 -22.20
C GLY A 36 3.66 -1.68 -21.41
N MET A 37 3.63 -1.68 -20.07
CA MET A 37 4.82 -1.38 -19.26
C MET A 37 5.95 -2.36 -19.60
N PRO A 38 7.16 -1.88 -19.95
CA PRO A 38 8.27 -2.77 -20.29
C PRO A 38 8.75 -3.61 -19.08
N PRO A 39 9.21 -4.86 -19.31
CA PRO A 39 9.86 -5.64 -18.28
C PRO A 39 11.07 -4.90 -17.68
N GLY A 40 11.18 -4.88 -16.34
CA GLY A 40 12.27 -4.21 -15.62
C GLY A 40 12.07 -2.70 -15.43
N ALA A 41 11.00 -2.10 -15.97
CA ALA A 41 10.65 -0.72 -15.64
C ALA A 41 10.24 -0.59 -14.17
N CYS A 42 10.44 0.61 -13.63
CA CYS A 42 9.97 0.98 -12.29
C CYS A 42 8.49 1.40 -12.38
N PRO A 43 7.55 0.62 -11.83
CA PRO A 43 6.12 0.97 -11.90
C PRO A 43 5.82 2.33 -11.28
N GLU A 44 6.49 2.66 -10.20
CA GLU A 44 6.28 3.89 -9.42
C GLU A 44 6.65 5.15 -10.21
N LEU A 45 7.62 5.03 -11.13
CA LEU A 45 8.03 6.14 -12.00
C LEU A 45 6.91 6.58 -12.94
N LEU A 46 6.03 5.66 -13.33
CA LEU A 46 4.89 5.94 -14.20
C LEU A 46 3.89 6.94 -13.58
N ASN A 47 3.87 7.08 -12.25
CA ASN A 47 3.03 8.09 -11.59
C ASN A 47 3.34 9.51 -12.07
N VAL A 48 4.55 9.75 -12.59
CA VAL A 48 5.04 11.05 -13.06
C VAL A 48 5.27 11.06 -14.57
N GLU A 49 5.90 10.01 -15.11
CA GLU A 49 6.32 9.99 -16.53
C GLU A 49 5.22 9.51 -17.48
N CYS A 50 4.30 8.67 -17.01
CA CYS A 50 3.16 8.18 -17.81
C CYS A 50 1.90 8.02 -16.95
N PRO A 51 1.40 9.10 -16.32
CA PRO A 51 0.30 9.04 -15.38
C PRO A 51 -1.00 8.51 -16.01
N GLU A 52 -1.20 8.67 -17.30
CA GLU A 52 -2.37 8.16 -18.05
C GLU A 52 -2.44 6.62 -18.01
N MET A 53 -1.31 5.93 -18.07
CA MET A 53 -1.28 4.46 -17.94
C MET A 53 -1.70 4.03 -16.53
N VAL A 54 -1.25 4.74 -15.52
CA VAL A 54 -1.63 4.50 -14.11
C VAL A 54 -3.13 4.80 -13.90
N ILE A 55 -3.62 5.89 -14.49
CA ILE A 55 -5.04 6.26 -14.47
C ILE A 55 -5.89 5.16 -15.10
N GLU A 56 -5.50 4.64 -16.25
CA GLU A 56 -6.23 3.58 -16.96
C GLU A 56 -6.30 2.31 -16.11
N ALA A 57 -5.17 1.87 -15.51
CA ALA A 57 -5.14 0.73 -14.62
C ALA A 57 -6.08 0.89 -13.42
N HIS A 58 -6.03 2.03 -12.73
CA HIS A 58 -6.92 2.31 -11.60
C HIS A 58 -8.39 2.42 -12.02
N SER A 59 -8.68 3.05 -13.17
CA SER A 59 -10.04 3.17 -13.68
C SER A 59 -10.70 1.82 -13.88
N GLY A 60 -9.97 0.83 -14.39
CA GLY A 60 -10.47 -0.52 -14.52
C GLY A 60 -10.96 -1.14 -13.21
N PHE A 61 -10.24 -0.94 -12.10
CA PHE A 61 -10.67 -1.42 -10.78
C PHE A 61 -11.86 -0.62 -10.24
N LEU A 62 -11.84 0.71 -10.39
CA LEU A 62 -12.91 1.59 -9.94
C LEU A 62 -14.23 1.33 -10.68
N ASP A 63 -14.17 1.08 -11.98
CA ASP A 63 -15.32 0.74 -12.84
C ASP A 63 -15.86 -0.65 -12.49
N ALA A 64 -15.00 -1.59 -12.06
CA ALA A 64 -15.39 -2.89 -11.54
C ALA A 64 -16.08 -2.80 -10.16
N GLY A 65 -16.05 -1.63 -9.50
CA GLY A 65 -16.80 -1.36 -8.28
C GLY A 65 -16.02 -1.56 -6.98
N CYS A 66 -14.68 -1.58 -6.99
CA CYS A 66 -13.91 -1.69 -5.76
C CYS A 66 -14.14 -0.49 -4.83
N ASP A 67 -14.11 -0.73 -3.52
CA ASP A 67 -14.33 0.25 -2.45
C ASP A 67 -13.02 0.85 -1.95
N ILE A 68 -11.92 0.12 -2.10
CA ILE A 68 -10.57 0.49 -1.69
C ILE A 68 -9.67 0.39 -2.91
N VAL A 69 -8.89 1.44 -3.18
CA VAL A 69 -7.86 1.42 -4.23
C VAL A 69 -6.51 1.78 -3.62
N LEU A 70 -5.49 0.99 -3.97
CA LEU A 70 -4.13 1.17 -3.48
C LEU A 70 -3.33 2.03 -4.47
N THR A 71 -2.53 2.95 -3.96
CA THR A 71 -1.63 3.75 -4.78
C THR A 71 -0.59 2.87 -5.48
N ASN A 72 -0.11 3.30 -6.64
CA ASN A 72 0.99 2.64 -7.35
C ASN A 72 2.34 3.00 -6.70
N THR A 73 2.54 2.54 -5.44
CA THR A 73 3.69 2.89 -4.59
C THR A 73 4.27 1.72 -3.81
N PHE A 74 3.96 0.49 -4.20
CA PHE A 74 4.43 -0.73 -3.52
C PHE A 74 5.95 -0.74 -3.28
N GLY A 75 6.74 -0.38 -4.28
CA GLY A 75 8.19 -0.29 -4.22
C GLY A 75 8.72 1.15 -4.08
N ALA A 76 7.90 2.11 -3.66
CA ALA A 76 8.28 3.52 -3.62
C ALA A 76 9.04 3.95 -2.34
N ASN A 77 9.60 3.01 -1.58
CA ASN A 77 10.55 3.33 -0.52
C ASN A 77 11.97 3.52 -1.07
N ARG A 78 12.81 4.24 -0.34
CA ARG A 78 14.19 4.57 -0.73
C ARG A 78 15.03 3.36 -1.15
N ARG A 79 14.87 2.22 -0.46
CA ARG A 79 15.66 1.00 -0.72
C ARG A 79 15.29 0.35 -2.05
N ARG A 80 13.99 0.24 -2.33
CA ARG A 80 13.49 -0.31 -3.60
C ARG A 80 13.78 0.62 -4.77
N LEU A 81 13.55 1.91 -4.59
CA LEU A 81 13.84 2.92 -5.62
C LEU A 81 15.33 3.00 -5.98
N ALA A 82 16.23 2.69 -5.04
CA ALA A 82 17.67 2.64 -5.30
C ALA A 82 18.05 1.61 -6.38
N LEU A 83 17.27 0.55 -6.58
CA LEU A 83 17.47 -0.42 -7.65
C LEU A 83 17.35 0.20 -9.06
N HIS A 84 16.72 1.37 -9.14
CA HIS A 84 16.50 2.13 -10.38
C HIS A 84 17.21 3.49 -10.37
N GLY A 85 18.05 3.79 -9.35
CA GLY A 85 18.69 5.10 -9.19
C GLY A 85 17.73 6.24 -8.81
N LEU A 86 16.56 5.91 -8.24
CA LEU A 86 15.48 6.84 -7.94
C LEU A 86 15.28 7.11 -6.43
N GLN A 87 16.25 6.71 -5.59
CA GLN A 87 16.15 6.81 -4.13
C GLN A 87 15.90 8.22 -3.59
N ASP A 88 16.23 9.25 -4.34
CA ASP A 88 16.03 10.65 -3.93
C ASP A 88 14.67 11.23 -4.40
N ARG A 89 13.85 10.41 -5.06
CA ARG A 89 12.52 10.78 -5.56
C ARG A 89 11.37 10.19 -4.75
N VAL A 90 11.64 9.68 -3.54
CA VAL A 90 10.60 9.06 -2.67
C VAL A 90 9.41 9.98 -2.49
N ALA A 91 9.63 11.20 -2.04
CA ALA A 91 8.55 12.16 -1.78
C ALA A 91 7.75 12.49 -3.05
N GLU A 92 8.43 12.74 -4.16
CA GLU A 92 7.81 13.08 -5.44
C GLU A 92 6.87 11.96 -5.93
N LEU A 93 7.39 10.72 -5.99
CA LEU A 93 6.66 9.59 -6.57
C LEU A 93 5.45 9.18 -5.72
N ASN A 94 5.59 9.17 -4.39
CA ASN A 94 4.51 8.83 -3.48
C ASN A 94 3.42 9.91 -3.46
N MET A 95 3.80 11.19 -3.40
CA MET A 95 2.83 12.30 -3.45
C MET A 95 2.08 12.32 -4.78
N ALA A 96 2.76 12.11 -5.91
CA ALA A 96 2.14 12.08 -7.23
C ALA A 96 1.10 10.96 -7.34
N ALA A 97 1.45 9.74 -6.88
CA ALA A 97 0.55 8.59 -6.87
C ALA A 97 -0.71 8.85 -6.04
N ALA A 98 -0.54 9.31 -4.80
CA ALA A 98 -1.66 9.60 -3.90
C ALA A 98 -2.56 10.70 -4.46
N ALA A 99 -2.00 11.82 -4.94
CA ALA A 99 -2.76 12.91 -5.53
C ALA A 99 -3.51 12.51 -6.82
N LEU A 100 -2.90 11.64 -7.65
CA LEU A 100 -3.52 11.09 -8.84
C LEU A 100 -4.78 10.29 -8.47
N LEU A 101 -4.62 9.36 -7.54
CA LEU A 101 -5.70 8.46 -7.14
C LEU A 101 -6.81 9.21 -6.39
N ARG A 102 -6.45 10.20 -5.57
CA ARG A 102 -7.42 11.10 -4.92
C ARG A 102 -8.28 11.86 -5.95
N ARG A 103 -7.68 12.35 -7.03
CA ARG A 103 -8.43 13.01 -8.12
C ARG A 103 -9.38 12.06 -8.83
N LEU A 104 -8.97 10.81 -9.06
CA LEU A 104 -9.84 9.79 -9.66
C LEU A 104 -11.02 9.46 -8.74
N ALA A 105 -10.76 9.14 -7.47
CA ALA A 105 -11.77 8.83 -6.48
C ALA A 105 -12.79 9.99 -6.32
N GLY A 106 -12.31 11.24 -6.34
CA GLY A 106 -13.16 12.43 -6.23
C GLY A 106 -14.11 12.68 -7.41
N ARG A 107 -13.91 12.00 -8.54
CA ARG A 107 -14.79 12.09 -9.72
C ARG A 107 -15.92 11.05 -9.68
N LEU A 108 -15.83 10.07 -8.80
CA LEU A 108 -16.85 9.04 -8.66
C LEU A 108 -18.02 9.58 -7.81
N GLY A 109 -19.23 9.22 -8.16
CA GLY A 109 -20.43 9.58 -7.38
C GLY A 109 -20.63 8.74 -6.11
N ARG A 110 -19.60 8.01 -5.66
CA ARG A 110 -19.61 7.13 -4.49
C ARG A 110 -18.33 7.29 -3.68
N PRO A 111 -18.37 6.97 -2.37
CA PRO A 111 -17.15 6.97 -1.56
C PRO A 111 -16.20 5.85 -2.01
N VAL A 112 -14.90 6.16 -2.01
CA VAL A 112 -13.81 5.22 -2.27
C VAL A 112 -12.67 5.56 -1.31
N VAL A 113 -12.11 4.56 -0.68
CA VAL A 113 -10.93 4.68 0.20
C VAL A 113 -9.67 4.68 -0.65
N VAL A 114 -8.86 5.72 -0.52
CA VAL A 114 -7.53 5.80 -1.13
C VAL A 114 -6.51 5.28 -0.13
N ALA A 115 -5.94 4.11 -0.41
CA ALA A 115 -4.97 3.44 0.44
C ALA A 115 -3.55 3.66 -0.07
N GLY A 116 -2.67 4.14 0.80
CA GLY A 116 -1.24 4.29 0.49
C GLY A 116 -0.52 2.95 0.59
N SER A 117 -0.17 2.35 -0.54
CA SER A 117 0.53 1.07 -0.59
C SER A 117 1.97 1.21 -0.11
N VAL A 118 2.35 0.39 0.88
CA VAL A 118 3.68 0.31 1.47
C VAL A 118 4.14 -1.14 1.46
N GLY A 119 4.99 -1.48 0.52
CA GLY A 119 5.59 -2.82 0.39
C GLY A 119 6.93 -2.95 1.12
N PRO A 120 7.51 -4.17 1.15
CA PRO A 120 8.78 -4.45 1.84
C PRO A 120 9.95 -3.64 1.25
N THR A 121 10.97 -3.40 2.08
CA THR A 121 12.23 -2.77 1.66
C THR A 121 12.99 -3.62 0.64
N GLY A 122 12.81 -4.95 0.70
CA GLY A 122 13.58 -5.92 -0.08
C GLY A 122 14.86 -6.35 0.61
N ASP A 123 15.21 -5.77 1.73
CA ASP A 123 16.34 -6.14 2.57
C ASP A 123 15.93 -7.07 3.71
N LEU A 124 16.88 -7.85 4.22
CA LEU A 124 16.70 -8.58 5.47
C LEU A 124 17.10 -7.69 6.65
N LEU A 125 16.22 -7.66 7.66
CA LEU A 125 16.52 -6.93 8.90
C LEU A 125 17.47 -7.74 9.81
N ALA A 126 18.19 -7.03 10.67
CA ALA A 126 19.02 -7.62 11.70
C ALA A 126 18.18 -8.55 12.60
N PRO A 127 18.71 -9.69 13.08
CA PRO A 127 20.11 -10.14 12.92
C PRO A 127 20.38 -10.93 11.62
N LEU A 128 19.37 -11.18 10.77
CA LEU A 128 19.50 -12.00 9.56
C LEU A 128 20.12 -11.24 8.39
N GLY A 129 20.02 -9.92 8.37
CA GLY A 129 20.56 -9.04 7.37
C GLY A 129 21.17 -7.77 7.96
N PRO A 130 21.64 -6.86 7.11
CA PRO A 130 22.36 -5.67 7.55
C PRO A 130 21.45 -4.49 7.92
N LEU A 131 20.13 -4.56 7.65
CA LEU A 131 19.23 -3.44 7.89
C LEU A 131 18.79 -3.40 9.36
N GLU A 132 19.28 -2.42 10.09
CA GLU A 132 18.88 -2.21 11.49
C GLU A 132 17.42 -1.75 11.58
N HIS A 133 16.72 -2.13 12.66
CA HIS A 133 15.29 -1.82 12.86
C HIS A 133 15.01 -0.32 12.75
N GLY A 134 15.77 0.53 13.44
CA GLY A 134 15.58 1.98 13.37
C GLY A 134 15.76 2.55 11.97
N ALA A 135 16.73 2.04 11.20
CA ALA A 135 16.92 2.44 9.80
C ALA A 135 15.74 1.98 8.91
N ALA A 136 15.13 0.82 9.20
CA ALA A 136 13.92 0.40 8.51
C ALA A 136 12.73 1.32 8.83
N VAL A 137 12.56 1.71 10.09
CA VAL A 137 11.55 2.70 10.52
C VAL A 137 11.71 4.00 9.75
N ASP A 138 12.93 4.53 9.63
CA ASP A 138 13.21 5.77 8.90
C ASP A 138 12.84 5.65 7.41
N VAL A 139 13.15 4.51 6.77
CA VAL A 139 12.80 4.23 5.36
C VAL A 139 11.30 4.23 5.15
N PHE A 140 10.54 3.58 6.03
CA PHE A 140 9.08 3.56 5.94
C PHE A 140 8.46 4.92 6.28
N ALA A 141 8.99 5.63 7.27
CA ALA A 141 8.50 6.94 7.66
C ALA A 141 8.62 7.96 6.51
N GLU A 142 9.73 7.95 5.76
CA GLU A 142 9.91 8.80 4.59
C GLU A 142 8.82 8.55 3.53
N GLN A 143 8.51 7.28 3.24
CA GLN A 143 7.47 6.92 2.27
C GLN A 143 6.08 7.30 2.79
N ILE A 144 5.78 6.98 4.03
CA ILE A 144 4.46 7.21 4.63
C ILE A 144 4.17 8.71 4.77
N ASP A 145 5.16 9.54 5.15
CA ASP A 145 5.01 11.01 5.17
C ASP A 145 4.53 11.53 3.81
N ALA A 146 5.18 11.08 2.74
CA ALA A 146 4.83 11.51 1.39
C ALA A 146 3.41 11.05 0.97
N LEU A 147 3.02 9.83 1.32
CA LEU A 147 1.67 9.31 1.06
C LEU A 147 0.60 10.11 1.81
N VAL A 148 0.81 10.37 3.10
CA VAL A 148 -0.12 11.16 3.94
C VAL A 148 -0.25 12.58 3.41
N ARG A 149 0.85 13.24 3.08
CA ARG A 149 0.85 14.57 2.45
C ARG A 149 0.17 14.57 1.08
N GLY A 150 0.24 13.46 0.35
CA GLY A 150 -0.46 13.24 -0.92
C GLY A 150 -1.96 13.01 -0.75
N GLY A 151 -2.45 12.79 0.47
CA GLY A 151 -3.87 12.72 0.81
C GLY A 151 -4.47 11.31 0.81
N VAL A 152 -3.73 10.28 1.23
CA VAL A 152 -4.30 8.95 1.45
C VAL A 152 -5.22 8.92 2.67
N ASP A 153 -6.22 8.04 2.67
CA ASP A 153 -7.15 7.83 3.79
C ASP A 153 -6.62 6.84 4.82
N VAL A 154 -5.79 5.90 4.36
CA VAL A 154 -5.25 4.79 5.15
C VAL A 154 -3.86 4.43 4.63
N VAL A 155 -2.95 4.05 5.53
CA VAL A 155 -1.67 3.42 5.20
C VAL A 155 -1.90 1.92 5.08
N TRP A 156 -1.55 1.33 3.94
CA TRP A 156 -1.74 -0.09 3.66
C TRP A 156 -0.38 -0.78 3.56
N ILE A 157 0.05 -1.35 4.69
CA ILE A 157 1.27 -2.15 4.78
C ILE A 157 0.96 -3.53 4.19
N GLU A 158 1.65 -3.91 3.10
CA GLU A 158 1.30 -5.13 2.39
C GLU A 158 2.49 -6.03 2.06
N THR A 159 2.16 -7.33 1.92
CA THR A 159 3.09 -8.34 1.39
C THR A 159 4.33 -8.55 2.26
N MET A 160 4.28 -8.16 3.54
CA MET A 160 5.39 -8.38 4.46
C MET A 160 5.65 -9.88 4.67
N SER A 161 6.90 -10.26 4.80
CA SER A 161 7.32 -11.65 5.00
C SER A 161 7.89 -11.91 6.39
N SER A 162 8.41 -10.88 7.06
CA SER A 162 8.93 -10.96 8.43
C SER A 162 8.11 -10.12 9.40
N ARG A 163 8.13 -10.53 10.65
CA ARG A 163 7.50 -9.79 11.74
C ARG A 163 8.24 -8.48 12.01
N GLU A 164 9.56 -8.53 11.99
CA GLU A 164 10.45 -7.40 12.29
C GLU A 164 10.21 -6.26 11.30
N GLU A 165 10.05 -6.57 10.03
CA GLU A 165 9.77 -5.57 8.99
C GLU A 165 8.35 -5.01 9.10
N LEU A 166 7.36 -5.87 9.39
CA LEU A 166 5.99 -5.43 9.68
C LEU A 166 5.94 -4.45 10.86
N GLU A 167 6.66 -4.78 11.96
CA GLU A 167 6.73 -3.93 13.15
C GLU A 167 7.41 -2.58 12.87
N ALA A 168 8.48 -2.57 12.08
CA ALA A 168 9.14 -1.32 11.67
C ALA A 168 8.23 -0.43 10.81
N ALA A 169 7.51 -1.02 9.84
CA ALA A 169 6.55 -0.28 9.01
C ALA A 169 5.38 0.26 9.83
N TYR A 170 4.88 -0.52 10.79
CA TYR A 170 3.81 -0.10 11.68
C TYR A 170 4.26 1.02 12.62
N GLU A 171 5.45 0.90 13.24
CA GLU A 171 6.04 1.94 14.09
C GLU A 171 6.18 3.26 13.32
N ALA A 172 6.66 3.21 12.08
CA ALA A 172 6.72 4.37 11.20
C ALA A 172 5.34 4.99 10.95
N ALA A 173 4.31 4.16 10.72
CA ALA A 173 2.96 4.64 10.45
C ALA A 173 2.31 5.35 11.65
N LEU A 174 2.64 4.93 12.88
CA LEU A 174 2.14 5.57 14.12
C LEU A 174 2.54 7.05 14.24
N LEU A 175 3.59 7.49 13.55
CA LEU A 175 4.03 8.89 13.58
C LEU A 175 3.03 9.86 12.92
N PHE A 176 2.11 9.35 12.07
CA PHE A 176 1.27 10.16 11.19
C PHE A 176 -0.23 10.17 11.54
N GLN A 177 -0.65 9.51 12.60
CA GLN A 177 -2.06 9.46 13.04
C GLN A 177 -3.07 9.06 11.95
N THR A 178 -2.62 8.32 10.94
CA THR A 178 -3.44 7.81 9.85
C THR A 178 -3.83 6.37 10.14
N PRO A 179 -5.07 5.93 9.86
CA PRO A 179 -5.46 4.53 10.02
C PRO A 179 -4.49 3.59 9.28
N VAL A 180 -4.28 2.39 9.84
CA VAL A 180 -3.35 1.41 9.30
C VAL A 180 -4.06 0.10 9.02
N VAL A 181 -3.83 -0.46 7.84
CA VAL A 181 -4.15 -1.85 7.49
C VAL A 181 -2.84 -2.59 7.28
N ALA A 182 -2.76 -3.83 7.76
CA ALA A 182 -1.56 -4.65 7.61
C ALA A 182 -1.88 -6.02 7.02
N THR A 183 -1.09 -6.44 6.03
CA THR A 183 -1.18 -7.74 5.39
C THR A 183 0.18 -8.42 5.31
N MET A 184 0.17 -9.75 5.27
CA MET A 184 1.37 -10.57 5.05
C MET A 184 1.11 -11.64 3.99
N SER A 185 2.15 -12.08 3.29
CA SER A 185 2.07 -13.16 2.32
C SER A 185 2.32 -14.51 2.96
N PHE A 186 1.29 -15.40 2.93
CA PHE A 186 1.34 -16.76 3.48
C PHE A 186 1.33 -17.80 2.34
N ASP A 187 2.40 -17.85 1.57
CA ASP A 187 2.56 -18.64 0.35
C ASP A 187 3.38 -19.92 0.55
N THR A 188 4.11 -20.03 1.66
CA THR A 188 4.99 -21.16 1.96
C THR A 188 4.33 -22.11 2.97
N HIS A 189 3.55 -23.08 2.50
CA HIS A 189 2.83 -24.04 3.35
C HIS A 189 2.01 -23.38 4.48
N GLY A 190 1.31 -22.29 4.18
CA GLY A 190 0.49 -21.55 5.15
C GLY A 190 1.30 -20.71 6.13
N ARG A 191 2.54 -20.36 5.78
CA ARG A 191 3.42 -19.46 6.53
C ARG A 191 4.00 -18.40 5.60
N THR A 192 4.50 -17.31 6.15
CA THR A 192 5.35 -16.41 5.38
C THR A 192 6.67 -17.09 5.06
N MET A 193 7.46 -16.53 4.15
CA MET A 193 8.81 -17.01 3.83
C MET A 193 9.71 -17.07 5.07
N MET A 194 9.48 -16.20 6.06
CA MET A 194 10.21 -16.16 7.33
C MET A 194 9.54 -17.00 8.44
N GLY A 195 8.55 -17.85 8.09
CA GLY A 195 7.92 -18.80 9.00
C GLY A 195 6.80 -18.25 9.88
N PHE A 196 6.41 -16.98 9.76
CA PHE A 196 5.32 -16.37 10.51
C PHE A 196 3.98 -16.97 10.06
N ARG A 197 3.05 -17.19 10.99
CA ARG A 197 1.77 -17.85 10.73
C ARG A 197 0.60 -16.86 10.79
N PRO A 198 -0.52 -17.17 10.09
CA PRO A 198 -1.71 -16.30 10.12
C PRO A 198 -2.24 -16.02 11.52
N GLU A 199 -2.20 -17.02 12.43
CA GLU A 199 -2.67 -16.83 13.80
C GLU A 199 -1.80 -15.84 14.58
N GLN A 200 -0.51 -15.78 14.27
CA GLN A 200 0.42 -14.83 14.87
C GLN A 200 0.16 -13.41 14.37
N LEU A 201 -0.14 -13.24 13.07
CA LEU A 201 -0.58 -11.96 12.53
C LEU A 201 -1.90 -11.51 13.20
N ALA A 202 -2.88 -12.40 13.30
CA ALA A 202 -4.14 -12.09 13.93
C ALA A 202 -4.00 -11.71 15.42
N ALA A 203 -3.09 -12.35 16.15
CA ALA A 203 -2.78 -11.99 17.53
C ALA A 203 -2.09 -10.63 17.63
N TRP A 204 -1.11 -10.38 16.76
CA TRP A 204 -0.40 -9.12 16.67
C TRP A 204 -1.35 -7.96 16.31
N SER A 205 -2.20 -8.13 15.29
CA SER A 205 -3.15 -7.09 14.85
C SER A 205 -4.15 -6.70 15.96
N ARG A 206 -4.64 -7.68 16.71
CA ARG A 206 -5.51 -7.40 17.88
C ARG A 206 -4.80 -6.61 18.98
N ALA A 207 -3.52 -6.92 19.22
CA ALA A 207 -2.73 -6.22 20.24
C ALA A 207 -2.43 -4.76 19.84
N GLN A 208 -2.32 -4.50 18.54
CA GLN A 208 -2.02 -3.17 18.00
C GLN A 208 -3.28 -2.38 17.58
N ALA A 209 -4.49 -2.94 17.71
CA ALA A 209 -5.73 -2.37 17.20
C ALA A 209 -5.69 -2.02 15.69
N VAL A 210 -4.96 -2.82 14.90
CA VAL A 210 -4.84 -2.71 13.44
C VAL A 210 -5.89 -3.62 12.80
N LEU A 211 -6.48 -3.17 11.68
CA LEU A 211 -7.37 -4.01 10.90
C LEU A 211 -6.57 -5.13 10.20
N PRO A 212 -6.78 -6.41 10.56
CA PRO A 212 -6.09 -7.50 9.90
C PRO A 212 -6.75 -7.77 8.55
N ALA A 213 -6.04 -7.53 7.46
CA ALA A 213 -6.43 -8.03 6.15
C ALA A 213 -5.45 -9.15 5.73
N GLY A 214 -5.97 -10.32 5.40
CA GLY A 214 -5.17 -11.45 4.95
C GLY A 214 -5.17 -11.55 3.42
N GLN A 215 -3.99 -11.50 2.79
CA GLN A 215 -3.82 -11.94 1.40
C GLN A 215 -3.48 -13.43 1.36
N LEU A 216 -4.42 -14.25 0.89
CA LEU A 216 -4.15 -15.63 0.52
C LEU A 216 -3.78 -15.68 -0.96
N ARG A 217 -2.50 -15.81 -1.30
CA ARG A 217 -2.12 -16.23 -2.64
C ARG A 217 -2.44 -17.73 -2.77
N ARG A 218 -3.38 -18.07 -3.64
CA ARG A 218 -3.53 -19.47 -4.07
C ARG A 218 -2.27 -19.81 -4.88
N GLY A 219 -1.46 -20.72 -4.35
CA GLY A 219 -0.37 -21.31 -5.12
C GLY A 219 -0.94 -21.88 -6.43
N SER A 220 -0.29 -21.56 -7.55
CA SER A 220 -0.53 -22.25 -8.81
C SER A 220 -0.27 -23.75 -8.58
N ARG A 221 -1.30 -24.56 -8.77
CA ARG A 221 -1.14 -26.01 -8.92
C ARG A 221 -0.49 -26.31 -10.25
#